data_f58d57e09fb62a8f7a53d03de8b92d75
#
_entry.id   f58d57e09fb62a8f7a53d03de8b92d75
#
_cell.length_a   1.000
_cell.length_b   1.000
_cell.length_c   1.000
_cell.angle_alpha   90.00
_cell.angle_beta   90.00
_cell.angle_gamma   90.00
#
_symmetry.space_group_name_H-M   'P 1'
#
loop_
_entity.id
_entity.type
_entity.pdbx_description
1 polymer ?
#
loop_
_entity_poly.entity_id
_entity_poly.type
_entity_poly.pdbx_seq_one_letter_code
_entity_poly.pdbx_strand_id
1 'polypeptide(L)'
;MTNSFIQVPPDSTGKKLAARQHTIDAEQRQVQLSHIASAENPENVLVVDSRGAASVRFTEGQPIMSAYGSLKTEAEHQLGVYESSLDSYDDLFSVVTSNGGTSTYDAVKSSTVLATNTTSGSSVSRTTNRYHYYLPGSSNLARISVACGDSGKVGNKRRWGVFDDNDGIYFELDGTDLQVVIRSSTSGSVVNTTIPRSAWTDKLDGTGISGVVLDVTKVNNYWADYTFSGAGRVRFGVYEPNGNRLVAHTILVGNTHPYPMIRSGTLPLRTENINISSTGSTSELREVVLSMSTEGSPSDYTFWRSADIEAYGVTVTTDTHLISMQSIPTINGKHNSVQAYPEVLSVIASGGPIAITLWQTVDITAPSWVVGSGDSSILGSTSGTLNLSGARKFATFFVDAGVANIDMTPYFETNDEGIMRQADGDGEVWSFTATRLSGTATTVGINLSYRELW
;
A
#
# COMPACT_ATOMS: atom_id res chain seq x y z
N MET A 1 4.29 -46.82 -25.80
CA MET A 1 2.97 -46.63 -26.42
C MET A 1 3.23 -46.00 -27.79
N THR A 2 2.79 -46.62 -28.84
CA THR A 2 3.03 -46.15 -30.21
C THR A 2 1.87 -45.25 -30.62
N ASN A 3 2.16 -44.04 -31.06
CA ASN A 3 1.13 -43.18 -31.67
C ASN A 3 0.85 -43.68 -33.09
N SER A 4 -0.43 -43.90 -33.42
CA SER A 4 -0.87 -44.27 -34.75
C SER A 4 -1.79 -43.20 -35.33
N PHE A 5 -1.84 -43.10 -36.63
CA PHE A 5 -2.71 -42.16 -37.33
C PHE A 5 -3.80 -42.91 -38.05
N ILE A 6 -5.05 -42.45 -37.95
CA ILE A 6 -6.18 -42.96 -38.74
C ILE A 6 -6.42 -41.99 -39.88
N GLN A 7 -6.44 -42.53 -41.12
CA GLN A 7 -6.84 -41.73 -42.26
C GLN A 7 -8.35 -41.82 -42.43
N VAL A 8 -9.03 -40.67 -42.44
CA VAL A 8 -10.50 -40.59 -42.54
C VAL A 8 -10.87 -40.28 -43.99
N PRO A 9 -11.54 -41.22 -44.72
CA PRO A 9 -12.13 -40.89 -46.01
C PRO A 9 -13.39 -40.02 -45.85
N PRO A 10 -13.79 -39.14 -46.76
CA PRO A 10 -13.40 -39.07 -48.15
C PRO A 10 -12.56 -37.80 -48.52
N ASP A 11 -11.77 -37.29 -47.61
CA ASP A 11 -10.95 -36.12 -47.93
C ASP A 11 -9.72 -36.58 -48.71
N SER A 12 -9.66 -36.20 -49.99
CA SER A 12 -8.55 -36.53 -50.86
C SER A 12 -7.20 -35.93 -50.45
N THR A 13 -7.20 -35.04 -49.49
CA THR A 13 -6.01 -34.43 -48.91
C THR A 13 -5.51 -35.16 -47.66
N GLY A 14 -6.22 -36.21 -47.23
CA GLY A 14 -5.77 -37.14 -46.17
C GLY A 14 -5.57 -36.52 -44.82
N LYS A 15 -6.60 -35.85 -44.25
CA LYS A 15 -6.55 -35.39 -42.86
C LYS A 15 -6.22 -36.57 -41.96
N LYS A 16 -5.09 -36.46 -41.27
CA LYS A 16 -4.66 -37.46 -40.26
C LYS A 16 -5.16 -37.02 -38.88
N LEU A 17 -5.97 -37.90 -38.24
CA LEU A 17 -6.33 -37.73 -36.87
C LEU A 17 -5.29 -38.46 -36.00
N ALA A 18 -4.72 -37.76 -35.04
CA ALA A 18 -3.89 -38.40 -34.03
C ALA A 18 -4.78 -39.31 -33.14
N ALA A 19 -4.43 -40.56 -33.05
CA ALA A 19 -5.11 -41.52 -32.18
C ALA A 19 -4.10 -42.27 -31.31
N ARG A 20 -4.51 -42.64 -30.12
CA ARG A 20 -3.71 -43.43 -29.20
C ARG A 20 -4.35 -44.79 -29.01
N GLN A 21 -3.54 -45.85 -29.04
CA GLN A 21 -4.02 -47.18 -28.79
C GLN A 21 -4.18 -47.39 -27.28
N HIS A 22 -5.39 -47.68 -26.86
CA HIS A 22 -5.75 -48.00 -25.48
C HIS A 22 -6.34 -49.41 -25.41
N THR A 23 -6.00 -50.13 -24.34
CA THR A 23 -6.65 -51.42 -24.04
C THR A 23 -7.88 -51.15 -23.18
N ILE A 24 -9.06 -51.41 -23.70
CA ILE A 24 -10.34 -51.29 -23.02
C ILE A 24 -10.96 -52.68 -23.07
N ASP A 25 -11.33 -53.24 -21.91
CA ASP A 25 -11.91 -54.57 -21.78
C ASP A 25 -11.10 -55.70 -22.48
N ALA A 26 -9.79 -55.69 -22.29
CA ALA A 26 -8.81 -56.59 -22.92
C ALA A 26 -8.71 -56.49 -24.45
N GLU A 27 -9.41 -55.54 -25.09
CA GLU A 27 -9.28 -55.25 -26.50
C GLU A 27 -8.48 -53.98 -26.76
N GLN A 28 -7.65 -53.99 -27.76
CA GLN A 28 -6.94 -52.77 -28.20
C GLN A 28 -7.85 -51.93 -29.08
N ARG A 29 -8.25 -50.75 -28.57
CA ARG A 29 -9.07 -49.78 -29.30
C ARG A 29 -8.30 -48.53 -29.62
N GLN A 30 -8.56 -47.95 -30.77
CA GLN A 30 -8.02 -46.65 -31.11
C GLN A 30 -8.96 -45.54 -30.61
N VAL A 31 -8.44 -44.66 -29.76
CA VAL A 31 -9.18 -43.52 -29.22
C VAL A 31 -8.69 -42.24 -29.91
N GLN A 32 -9.62 -41.49 -30.47
CA GLN A 32 -9.32 -40.19 -31.06
C GLN A 32 -8.81 -39.23 -29.94
N LEU A 33 -7.65 -38.65 -30.18
CA LEU A 33 -7.13 -37.59 -29.31
C LEU A 33 -7.69 -36.26 -29.80
N SER A 34 -8.63 -35.68 -29.06
CA SER A 34 -9.06 -34.29 -29.25
C SER A 34 -8.13 -33.38 -28.49
N HIS A 35 -7.36 -32.59 -29.17
CA HIS A 35 -6.48 -31.63 -28.60
C HIS A 35 -7.13 -30.24 -28.59
N ILE A 36 -7.25 -29.62 -27.43
CA ILE A 36 -7.38 -28.18 -27.34
C ILE A 36 -5.95 -27.65 -27.18
N ALA A 37 -5.30 -27.36 -28.25
CA ALA A 37 -3.94 -26.81 -28.29
C ALA A 37 -4.00 -25.29 -28.42
N SER A 38 -3.09 -24.58 -27.77
CA SER A 38 -2.83 -23.18 -28.09
C SER A 38 -2.33 -23.08 -29.54
N ALA A 39 -2.79 -22.07 -30.29
CA ALA A 39 -2.31 -21.81 -31.64
C ALA A 39 -0.80 -21.48 -31.67
N GLU A 40 -0.27 -21.00 -30.53
CA GLU A 40 1.13 -20.58 -30.39
C GLU A 40 2.05 -21.69 -29.87
N ASN A 41 1.49 -22.68 -29.17
CA ASN A 41 2.27 -23.82 -28.67
C ASN A 41 1.43 -25.11 -28.74
N PRO A 42 1.55 -25.89 -29.84
CA PRO A 42 0.77 -27.11 -30.10
C PRO A 42 1.10 -28.26 -29.10
N GLU A 43 2.15 -28.13 -28.29
CA GLU A 43 2.49 -29.12 -27.26
C GLU A 43 1.68 -28.94 -25.95
N ASN A 44 1.01 -27.79 -25.79
CA ASN A 44 0.11 -27.56 -24.67
C ASN A 44 -1.23 -28.28 -24.88
N VAL A 45 -1.37 -29.43 -24.29
CA VAL A 45 -2.53 -30.33 -24.41
C VAL A 45 -3.36 -30.25 -23.14
N LEU A 46 -4.70 -30.16 -23.28
CA LEU A 46 -5.61 -30.35 -22.15
C LEU A 46 -5.50 -31.79 -21.65
N VAL A 47 -4.97 -31.97 -20.44
CA VAL A 47 -4.88 -33.29 -19.80
C VAL A 47 -6.13 -33.53 -19.00
N VAL A 48 -6.83 -34.62 -19.28
CA VAL A 48 -7.93 -35.15 -18.48
C VAL A 48 -7.44 -36.29 -17.60
N ASP A 49 -7.89 -36.34 -16.36
CA ASP A 49 -7.59 -37.46 -15.44
C ASP A 49 -8.34 -38.73 -15.85
N SER A 50 -8.09 -39.84 -15.15
CA SER A 50 -8.72 -41.13 -15.41
C SER A 50 -10.26 -41.15 -15.21
N ARG A 51 -10.82 -40.08 -14.65
CA ARG A 51 -12.24 -39.88 -14.43
C ARG A 51 -12.88 -38.98 -15.46
N GLY A 52 -12.09 -38.49 -16.44
CA GLY A 52 -12.55 -37.56 -17.48
C GLY A 52 -12.65 -36.10 -17.04
N ALA A 53 -12.13 -35.78 -15.84
CA ALA A 53 -12.08 -34.39 -15.38
C ALA A 53 -10.88 -33.66 -16.01
N ALA A 54 -11.16 -32.52 -16.66
CA ALA A 54 -10.12 -31.63 -17.17
C ALA A 54 -9.51 -30.84 -16.01
N SER A 55 -8.20 -30.99 -15.84
CA SER A 55 -7.46 -30.15 -14.91
C SER A 55 -7.07 -28.86 -15.62
N VAL A 56 -7.76 -27.77 -15.35
CA VAL A 56 -7.35 -26.45 -15.83
C VAL A 56 -6.34 -25.90 -14.82
N ARG A 57 -5.08 -25.91 -15.19
CA ARG A 57 -4.05 -25.26 -14.42
C ARG A 57 -3.92 -23.84 -14.95
N PHE A 58 -4.31 -22.84 -14.15
CA PHE A 58 -3.92 -21.47 -14.42
C PHE A 58 -2.41 -21.37 -14.27
N THR A 59 -1.70 -20.90 -15.27
CA THR A 59 -0.25 -20.68 -15.19
C THR A 59 0.03 -19.65 -14.12
N GLU A 60 1.07 -19.87 -13.32
CA GLU A 60 1.56 -18.89 -12.37
C GLU A 60 1.78 -17.55 -13.09
N GLY A 61 1.27 -16.49 -12.49
CA GLY A 61 1.39 -15.16 -13.07
C GLY A 61 0.08 -14.58 -13.62
N GLN A 62 -1.01 -15.35 -13.68
CA GLN A 62 -2.29 -14.77 -14.12
C GLN A 62 -2.78 -13.71 -13.13
N PRO A 63 -3.12 -12.50 -13.59
CA PRO A 63 -3.57 -11.40 -12.72
C PRO A 63 -4.91 -11.66 -12.02
N ILE A 64 -5.67 -12.65 -12.48
CA ILE A 64 -6.92 -13.12 -11.83
C ILE A 64 -6.67 -13.96 -10.58
N MET A 65 -5.42 -14.28 -10.28
CA MET A 65 -5.04 -15.02 -9.09
C MET A 65 -4.43 -14.09 -8.05
N SER A 66 -4.72 -14.35 -6.79
CA SER A 66 -4.06 -13.68 -5.66
C SER A 66 -2.58 -14.04 -5.60
N ALA A 67 -1.80 -13.33 -4.79
CA ALA A 67 -0.42 -13.69 -4.54
C ALA A 67 -0.27 -15.04 -3.81
N TYR A 68 -1.34 -15.58 -3.21
CA TYR A 68 -1.40 -16.94 -2.68
C TYR A 68 -1.68 -18.01 -3.74
N GLY A 69 -2.00 -17.63 -4.98
CA GLY A 69 -2.38 -18.56 -6.04
C GLY A 69 -3.85 -18.99 -6.02
N SER A 70 -4.68 -18.32 -5.23
CA SER A 70 -6.13 -18.50 -5.22
C SER A 70 -6.79 -17.65 -6.28
N LEU A 71 -7.91 -18.10 -6.84
CA LEU A 71 -8.72 -17.26 -7.74
C LEU A 71 -9.26 -16.07 -6.96
N LYS A 72 -9.12 -14.86 -7.51
CA LYS A 72 -9.72 -13.65 -6.93
C LYS A 72 -11.24 -13.69 -7.11
N THR A 73 -11.97 -13.88 -6.02
CA THR A 73 -13.43 -13.96 -5.99
C THR A 73 -14.08 -12.80 -5.28
N GLU A 74 -13.28 -11.99 -4.58
CA GLU A 74 -13.75 -10.84 -3.81
C GLU A 74 -13.37 -9.53 -4.51
N ALA A 75 -14.17 -8.48 -4.25
CA ALA A 75 -13.85 -7.13 -4.66
C ALA A 75 -12.61 -6.64 -3.90
N GLU A 76 -11.76 -5.89 -4.59
CA GLU A 76 -10.62 -5.22 -3.94
C GLU A 76 -11.14 -4.09 -3.05
N HIS A 77 -10.69 -4.06 -1.80
CA HIS A 77 -10.94 -2.96 -0.89
C HIS A 77 -9.82 -1.93 -1.01
N GLN A 78 -10.19 -0.68 -1.30
CA GLN A 78 -9.21 0.43 -1.43
C GLN A 78 -8.74 0.86 -0.04
N LEU A 79 -7.43 0.84 0.18
CA LEU A 79 -6.78 1.33 1.40
C LEU A 79 -6.34 2.79 1.30
N GLY A 80 -6.13 3.27 0.09
CA GLY A 80 -5.77 4.65 -0.21
C GLY A 80 -5.62 4.89 -1.69
N VAL A 81 -6.05 6.08 -2.13
CA VAL A 81 -5.88 6.58 -3.50
C VAL A 81 -5.37 8.02 -3.42
N TYR A 82 -4.27 8.28 -4.09
CA TYR A 82 -3.57 9.56 -4.11
C TYR A 82 -3.34 9.95 -5.56
N GLU A 83 -4.04 10.97 -6.03
CA GLU A 83 -3.94 11.43 -7.42
C GLU A 83 -3.50 12.89 -7.48
N SER A 84 -2.63 13.24 -8.40
CA SER A 84 -2.15 14.60 -8.61
C SER A 84 -2.97 15.35 -9.68
N SER A 85 -4.32 15.21 -9.66
CA SER A 85 -5.18 15.85 -10.68
C SER A 85 -5.38 17.34 -10.42
N LEU A 86 -5.54 17.74 -9.17
CA LEU A 86 -5.83 19.13 -8.78
C LEU A 86 -4.70 19.77 -7.99
N ASP A 87 -3.92 19.00 -7.25
CA ASP A 87 -2.82 19.46 -6.39
C ASP A 87 -1.82 18.34 -6.14
N SER A 88 -0.69 18.64 -5.52
CA SER A 88 0.25 17.65 -4.99
C SER A 88 -0.26 16.96 -3.73
N TYR A 89 -1.18 17.57 -3.00
CA TYR A 89 -1.71 17.09 -1.71
C TYR A 89 -0.59 16.76 -0.72
N ASP A 90 0.33 17.70 -0.53
CA ASP A 90 1.52 17.51 0.32
C ASP A 90 1.16 17.24 1.79
N ASP A 91 -0.04 17.58 2.22
CA ASP A 91 -0.61 17.25 3.53
C ASP A 91 -0.83 15.74 3.74
N LEU A 92 -0.97 14.97 2.65
CA LEU A 92 -1.09 13.51 2.70
C LEU A 92 0.26 12.77 2.59
N PHE A 93 1.34 13.53 2.41
CA PHE A 93 2.66 12.97 2.17
C PHE A 93 3.72 13.60 3.07
N SER A 94 4.67 12.80 3.49
CA SER A 94 5.97 13.26 3.96
C SER A 94 6.89 13.48 2.77
N VAL A 95 7.31 14.72 2.55
CA VAL A 95 8.22 15.11 1.47
C VAL A 95 9.58 15.48 2.06
N VAL A 96 10.58 14.65 1.78
CA VAL A 96 11.95 14.90 2.24
C VAL A 96 12.84 15.25 1.06
N THR A 97 13.52 16.40 1.16
CA THR A 97 14.44 16.91 0.12
C THR A 97 15.84 17.11 0.67
N SER A 98 16.85 16.90 -0.15
CA SER A 98 18.25 17.17 0.19
C SER A 98 19.03 17.68 -1.02
N ASN A 99 20.03 18.50 -0.75
CA ASN A 99 21.03 18.99 -1.73
C ASN A 99 20.42 19.52 -3.05
N GLY A 100 19.30 20.24 -2.94
CA GLY A 100 18.63 20.85 -4.09
C GLY A 100 17.68 19.89 -4.86
N GLY A 101 17.25 18.79 -4.22
CA GLY A 101 16.08 18.04 -4.66
C GLY A 101 14.81 18.85 -4.44
N THR A 102 13.81 18.70 -5.30
CA THR A 102 12.55 19.44 -5.24
C THR A 102 11.35 18.54 -5.53
N SER A 103 10.23 18.81 -4.86
CA SER A 103 8.90 18.30 -5.21
C SER A 103 8.05 19.48 -5.64
N THR A 104 7.44 19.42 -6.82
CA THR A 104 6.64 20.54 -7.35
C THR A 104 5.44 20.01 -8.14
N TYR A 105 4.30 20.66 -7.98
CA TYR A 105 3.11 20.35 -8.75
C TYR A 105 3.16 20.99 -10.14
N ASP A 106 2.94 20.21 -11.19
CA ASP A 106 2.79 20.65 -12.58
C ASP A 106 1.29 20.62 -12.96
N ALA A 107 0.62 21.75 -12.76
CA ALA A 107 -0.82 21.86 -12.99
C ALA A 107 -1.23 21.63 -14.46
N VAL A 108 -0.32 21.86 -15.42
CA VAL A 108 -0.60 21.64 -16.85
C VAL A 108 -0.62 20.16 -17.18
N LYS A 109 0.22 19.38 -16.49
CA LYS A 109 0.38 17.93 -16.72
C LYS A 109 -0.28 17.08 -15.63
N SER A 110 -0.95 17.71 -14.66
CA SER A 110 -1.62 17.04 -13.55
C SER A 110 -0.74 15.97 -12.91
N SER A 111 0.43 16.40 -12.44
CA SER A 111 1.44 15.48 -11.89
C SER A 111 2.35 16.18 -10.91
N THR A 112 2.82 15.46 -9.90
CA THR A 112 3.87 15.91 -9.00
C THR A 112 5.23 15.50 -9.55
N VAL A 113 6.14 16.46 -9.68
CA VAL A 113 7.48 16.27 -10.24
C VAL A 113 8.50 16.23 -9.12
N LEU A 114 9.15 15.09 -8.96
CA LEU A 114 10.29 14.90 -8.08
C LEU A 114 11.57 15.10 -8.91
N ALA A 115 12.24 16.23 -8.71
CA ALA A 115 13.41 16.56 -9.50
C ALA A 115 14.69 16.62 -8.64
N THR A 116 15.80 16.18 -9.24
CA THR A 116 17.15 16.36 -8.69
C THR A 116 17.99 17.26 -9.60
N ASN A 117 18.89 18.04 -9.01
CA ASN A 117 19.91 18.75 -9.76
C ASN A 117 21.05 17.80 -10.19
N THR A 118 22.23 18.33 -10.53
CA THR A 118 23.40 17.53 -10.97
C THR A 118 24.31 17.10 -9.82
N THR A 119 24.06 17.56 -8.60
CA THR A 119 24.95 17.36 -7.45
C THR A 119 24.78 15.95 -6.85
N SER A 120 25.86 15.34 -6.44
CA SER A 120 25.82 14.09 -5.66
C SER A 120 25.05 14.30 -4.35
N GLY A 121 24.20 13.34 -3.99
CA GLY A 121 23.35 13.43 -2.80
C GLY A 121 22.12 14.33 -2.97
N SER A 122 21.89 14.93 -4.16
CA SER A 122 20.62 15.58 -4.44
C SER A 122 19.52 14.54 -4.44
N SER A 123 18.49 14.72 -3.61
CA SER A 123 17.43 13.75 -3.48
C SER A 123 16.11 14.39 -3.13
N VAL A 124 15.05 13.71 -3.51
CA VAL A 124 13.68 13.96 -3.10
C VAL A 124 12.96 12.63 -2.95
N SER A 125 12.28 12.46 -1.82
CA SER A 125 11.37 11.36 -1.59
C SER A 125 10.00 11.91 -1.20
N ARG A 126 8.97 11.21 -1.66
CA ARG A 126 7.58 11.48 -1.36
C ARG A 126 6.94 10.19 -0.89
N THR A 127 6.54 10.16 0.36
CA THR A 127 6.04 8.96 1.05
C THR A 127 4.66 9.27 1.60
N THR A 128 3.66 8.41 1.38
CA THR A 128 2.35 8.60 2.01
C THR A 128 2.51 8.65 3.52
N ASN A 129 1.87 9.61 4.18
CA ASN A 129 1.88 9.71 5.64
C ASN A 129 1.31 8.45 6.27
N ARG A 130 0.37 7.83 5.55
CA ARG A 130 -0.29 6.60 5.96
C ARG A 130 0.50 5.37 5.57
N TYR A 131 0.69 4.46 6.55
CA TYR A 131 1.07 3.07 6.34
C TYR A 131 -0.18 2.25 6.07
N HIS A 132 -0.23 1.59 4.92
CA HIS A 132 -1.38 0.79 4.51
C HIS A 132 -1.31 -0.57 5.18
N TYR A 133 -2.30 -0.89 5.99
CA TYR A 133 -2.32 -2.13 6.76
C TYR A 133 -2.32 -3.36 5.85
N TYR A 134 -1.84 -4.46 6.40
CA TYR A 134 -1.83 -5.76 5.77
C TYR A 134 -2.77 -6.71 6.51
N LEU A 135 -3.71 -7.32 5.79
CA LEU A 135 -4.58 -8.36 6.32
C LEU A 135 -3.92 -9.73 6.15
N PRO A 136 -3.57 -10.44 7.26
CA PRO A 136 -3.03 -11.79 7.18
C PRO A 136 -4.00 -12.73 6.45
N GLY A 137 -3.49 -13.43 5.44
CA GLY A 137 -4.31 -14.33 4.61
C GLY A 137 -4.80 -13.72 3.30
N SER A 138 -4.66 -12.40 3.11
CA SER A 138 -4.98 -11.72 1.85
C SER A 138 -3.73 -11.24 1.12
N SER A 139 -3.87 -10.59 -0.02
CA SER A 139 -2.77 -9.93 -0.72
C SER A 139 -3.03 -8.43 -0.84
N ASN A 140 -1.98 -7.64 -0.65
CA ASN A 140 -2.02 -6.23 -0.96
C ASN A 140 -1.53 -6.00 -2.40
N LEU A 141 -2.16 -5.04 -3.08
CA LEU A 141 -1.87 -4.63 -4.43
C LEU A 141 -1.65 -3.13 -4.49
N ALA A 142 -0.44 -2.72 -4.83
CA ALA A 142 -0.10 -1.34 -5.13
C ALA A 142 -0.20 -1.09 -6.65
N ARG A 143 -0.76 0.05 -7.04
CA ARG A 143 -0.78 0.57 -8.40
C ARG A 143 -0.15 1.95 -8.41
N ILE A 144 0.80 2.17 -9.31
CA ILE A 144 1.64 3.35 -9.30
C ILE A 144 1.80 3.84 -10.73
N SER A 145 1.27 5.04 -11.01
CA SER A 145 1.36 5.67 -12.32
C SER A 145 2.47 6.71 -12.29
N VAL A 146 3.59 6.40 -12.95
CA VAL A 146 4.75 7.30 -13.02
C VAL A 146 5.33 7.36 -14.42
N ALA A 147 6.08 8.44 -14.69
CA ALA A 147 6.96 8.58 -15.85
C ALA A 147 8.33 9.07 -15.40
N CYS A 148 9.39 8.47 -15.92
CA CYS A 148 10.72 9.04 -15.83
C CYS A 148 10.91 10.06 -16.96
N GLY A 149 11.47 11.23 -16.67
CA GLY A 149 11.66 12.28 -17.69
C GLY A 149 12.63 11.90 -18.81
N ASP A 150 13.38 10.82 -18.63
CA ASP A 150 14.34 10.26 -19.58
C ASP A 150 14.51 8.74 -19.34
N SER A 151 15.32 8.09 -20.19
CA SER A 151 15.60 6.65 -20.10
C SER A 151 16.57 6.26 -18.98
N GLY A 152 16.88 7.18 -18.09
CA GLY A 152 17.81 6.97 -16.99
C GLY A 152 19.18 7.66 -17.18
N LYS A 153 19.93 7.82 -16.09
CA LYS A 153 21.24 8.49 -16.06
C LYS A 153 22.19 7.79 -15.09
N VAL A 154 23.41 7.59 -15.51
CA VAL A 154 24.47 7.10 -14.63
C VAL A 154 24.57 8.00 -13.39
N GLY A 155 24.59 7.39 -12.22
CA GLY A 155 24.66 8.09 -10.94
C GLY A 155 23.32 8.55 -10.37
N ASN A 156 22.19 8.27 -11.04
CA ASN A 156 20.85 8.58 -10.54
C ASN A 156 20.04 7.29 -10.36
N LYS A 157 19.24 7.25 -9.30
CA LYS A 157 18.24 6.20 -9.03
C LYS A 157 16.87 6.81 -8.86
N ARG A 158 15.87 6.19 -9.50
CA ARG A 158 14.47 6.53 -9.34
C ARG A 158 13.72 5.29 -8.89
N ARG A 159 12.92 5.44 -7.83
CA ARG A 159 12.21 4.31 -7.19
C ARG A 159 10.74 4.62 -7.05
N TRP A 160 9.91 3.62 -7.22
CA TRP A 160 8.46 3.70 -6.98
C TRP A 160 7.93 2.34 -6.53
N GLY A 161 7.17 2.33 -5.46
CA GLY A 161 6.70 1.08 -4.85
C GLY A 161 6.06 1.25 -3.49
N VAL A 162 6.11 0.19 -2.74
CA VAL A 162 5.62 0.06 -1.37
C VAL A 162 6.83 -0.19 -0.48
N PHE A 163 7.36 0.85 0.11
CA PHE A 163 8.60 0.73 0.91
C PHE A 163 8.84 1.93 1.82
N ASP A 164 9.59 1.66 2.88
CA ASP A 164 10.20 2.67 3.73
C ASP A 164 11.74 2.57 3.68
N ASP A 165 12.43 3.16 4.64
CA ASP A 165 13.89 3.12 4.70
C ASP A 165 14.44 1.73 5.07
N ASN A 166 13.61 0.87 5.67
CA ASN A 166 14.00 -0.42 6.20
C ASN A 166 13.53 -1.60 5.35
N ASP A 167 12.29 -1.57 4.90
CA ASP A 167 11.63 -2.72 4.30
C ASP A 167 10.78 -2.29 3.09
N GLY A 168 10.51 -3.20 2.16
CA GLY A 168 9.56 -2.99 1.09
C GLY A 168 9.88 -3.65 -0.24
N ILE A 169 9.05 -3.35 -1.23
CA ILE A 169 9.11 -3.85 -2.60
C ILE A 169 8.92 -2.69 -3.58
N TYR A 170 9.77 -2.57 -4.57
CA TYR A 170 9.69 -1.44 -5.49
C TYR A 170 10.38 -1.70 -6.83
N PHE A 171 9.98 -0.92 -7.83
CA PHE A 171 10.74 -0.76 -9.07
C PHE A 171 11.85 0.28 -8.85
N GLU A 172 12.99 0.04 -9.46
CA GLU A 172 14.12 0.97 -9.45
C GLU A 172 14.68 1.12 -10.88
N LEU A 173 14.83 2.36 -11.33
CA LEU A 173 15.65 2.69 -12.48
C LEU A 173 17.01 3.14 -11.98
N ASP A 174 18.00 2.26 -12.00
CA ASP A 174 19.37 2.51 -11.57
C ASP A 174 20.25 2.83 -12.78
N GLY A 175 20.61 4.09 -12.91
CA GLY A 175 21.20 4.53 -14.17
C GLY A 175 20.21 4.34 -15.32
N THR A 176 20.53 3.44 -16.25
CA THR A 176 19.65 3.04 -17.36
C THR A 176 19.00 1.68 -17.17
N ASP A 177 19.30 1.00 -16.07
CA ASP A 177 18.87 -0.37 -15.82
C ASP A 177 17.60 -0.39 -14.98
N LEU A 178 16.51 -0.83 -15.58
CA LEU A 178 15.26 -1.07 -14.85
C LEU A 178 15.34 -2.40 -14.11
N GLN A 179 14.96 -2.38 -12.84
CA GLN A 179 15.03 -3.55 -11.97
C GLN A 179 13.91 -3.54 -10.94
N VAL A 180 13.68 -4.68 -10.29
CA VAL A 180 12.80 -4.80 -9.13
C VAL A 180 13.63 -5.16 -7.91
N VAL A 181 13.20 -4.66 -6.75
CA VAL A 181 13.97 -4.76 -5.52
C VAL A 181 13.06 -5.19 -4.38
N ILE A 182 13.56 -6.11 -3.55
CA ILE A 182 13.06 -6.37 -2.20
C ILE A 182 14.07 -5.77 -1.23
N ARG A 183 13.63 -4.80 -0.44
CA ARG A 183 14.39 -4.25 0.69
C ARG A 183 13.97 -4.97 1.95
N SER A 184 14.90 -5.41 2.76
CA SER A 184 14.64 -6.14 4.00
C SER A 184 15.64 -5.77 5.07
N SER A 185 15.16 -5.61 6.28
CA SER A 185 15.98 -5.42 7.49
C SER A 185 15.86 -6.57 8.50
N THR A 186 15.31 -7.71 8.07
CA THR A 186 15.13 -8.90 8.91
C THR A 186 16.44 -9.56 9.36
N SER A 187 17.55 -9.29 8.68
CA SER A 187 18.90 -9.74 9.08
C SER A 187 19.55 -8.86 10.16
N GLY A 188 18.89 -7.80 10.63
CA GLY A 188 19.44 -6.79 11.54
C GLY A 188 20.08 -5.57 10.85
N SER A 189 20.22 -5.61 9.53
CA SER A 189 20.65 -4.50 8.70
C SER A 189 19.82 -4.46 7.40
N VAL A 190 19.73 -3.28 6.76
CA VAL A 190 19.01 -3.13 5.51
C VAL A 190 19.77 -3.78 4.37
N VAL A 191 19.15 -4.74 3.71
CA VAL A 191 19.68 -5.45 2.54
C VAL A 191 18.70 -5.29 1.38
N ASN A 192 19.23 -4.95 0.19
CA ASN A 192 18.45 -4.87 -1.04
C ASN A 192 18.76 -6.09 -1.91
N THR A 193 17.75 -6.91 -2.17
CA THR A 193 17.82 -7.99 -3.17
C THR A 193 17.30 -7.45 -4.48
N THR A 194 18.19 -7.29 -5.46
CA THR A 194 17.92 -6.66 -6.74
C THR A 194 17.84 -7.69 -7.85
N ILE A 195 16.82 -7.59 -8.70
CA ILE A 195 16.62 -8.46 -9.87
C ILE A 195 16.55 -7.58 -11.11
N PRO A 196 17.59 -7.59 -11.95
CA PRO A 196 17.62 -6.77 -13.15
C PRO A 196 16.59 -7.24 -14.18
N ARG A 197 16.12 -6.31 -15.03
CA ARG A 197 15.13 -6.56 -16.11
C ARG A 197 15.52 -7.76 -16.99
N SER A 198 16.82 -7.96 -17.24
CA SER A 198 17.33 -9.08 -18.01
C SER A 198 17.02 -10.47 -17.43
N ALA A 199 16.78 -10.55 -16.12
CA ALA A 199 16.43 -11.77 -15.38
C ALA A 199 14.91 -11.92 -15.16
N TRP A 200 14.07 -10.98 -15.61
CA TRP A 200 12.64 -11.08 -15.46
C TRP A 200 12.04 -12.20 -16.34
N THR A 201 10.94 -12.76 -15.90
CA THR A 201 10.18 -13.77 -16.64
C THR A 201 9.68 -13.19 -17.97
N ASP A 202 9.16 -11.96 -17.93
CA ASP A 202 8.87 -11.15 -19.12
C ASP A 202 9.68 -9.86 -19.02
N LYS A 203 10.63 -9.70 -19.91
CA LYS A 203 11.60 -8.60 -19.86
C LYS A 203 11.01 -7.25 -20.24
N LEU A 204 9.82 -7.20 -20.85
CA LEU A 204 9.18 -5.98 -21.34
C LEU A 204 10.08 -5.14 -22.28
N ASP A 205 10.97 -5.78 -23.01
CA ASP A 205 11.90 -5.18 -23.97
C ASP A 205 11.61 -5.62 -25.42
N GLY A 206 10.45 -6.25 -25.63
CA GLY A 206 10.02 -6.84 -26.89
C GLY A 206 10.53 -8.26 -27.11
N THR A 207 11.47 -8.75 -26.30
CA THR A 207 11.99 -10.14 -26.39
C THR A 207 11.32 -11.09 -25.38
N GLY A 208 10.49 -10.55 -24.46
CA GLY A 208 9.73 -11.32 -23.50
C GLY A 208 8.51 -12.01 -24.13
N ILE A 209 7.81 -12.83 -23.31
CA ILE A 209 6.66 -13.64 -23.75
C ILE A 209 5.51 -12.76 -24.27
N SER A 210 5.27 -11.58 -23.69
CA SER A 210 4.21 -10.67 -24.13
C SER A 210 4.54 -9.89 -25.40
N GLY A 211 5.81 -9.79 -25.77
CA GLY A 211 6.28 -8.90 -26.85
C GLY A 211 6.14 -7.40 -26.52
N VAL A 212 5.73 -7.03 -25.31
CA VAL A 212 5.58 -5.63 -24.89
C VAL A 212 6.93 -4.95 -24.76
N VAL A 213 7.00 -3.70 -25.25
CA VAL A 213 8.16 -2.81 -25.06
C VAL A 213 7.76 -1.69 -24.08
N LEU A 214 8.31 -1.72 -22.89
CA LEU A 214 8.08 -0.72 -21.86
C LEU A 214 9.03 0.47 -22.04
N ASP A 215 8.46 1.64 -22.33
CA ASP A 215 9.17 2.92 -22.38
C ASP A 215 9.00 3.68 -21.06
N VAL A 216 10.01 3.70 -20.23
CA VAL A 216 9.99 4.37 -18.91
C VAL A 216 9.85 5.90 -19.01
N THR A 217 10.06 6.48 -20.18
CA THR A 217 9.91 7.93 -20.42
C THR A 217 8.44 8.35 -20.53
N LYS A 218 7.54 7.39 -20.71
CA LYS A 218 6.10 7.58 -20.80
C LYS A 218 5.43 7.29 -19.45
N VAL A 219 4.23 7.80 -19.28
CA VAL A 219 3.40 7.42 -18.13
C VAL A 219 3.00 5.95 -18.30
N ASN A 220 3.38 5.13 -17.32
CA ASN A 220 3.01 3.74 -17.26
C ASN A 220 2.35 3.45 -15.91
N ASN A 221 1.38 2.54 -15.92
CA ASN A 221 0.78 2.00 -14.73
C ASN A 221 1.55 0.75 -14.30
N TYR A 222 2.40 0.91 -13.31
CA TYR A 222 3.10 -0.18 -12.66
C TYR A 222 2.22 -0.75 -11.55
N TRP A 223 2.41 -2.03 -11.25
CA TRP A 223 1.77 -2.65 -10.10
C TRP A 223 2.70 -3.64 -9.44
N ALA A 224 2.52 -3.79 -8.13
CA ALA A 224 3.17 -4.83 -7.35
C ALA A 224 2.15 -5.41 -6.37
N ASP A 225 2.07 -6.74 -6.29
CA ASP A 225 1.29 -7.39 -5.26
C ASP A 225 2.16 -8.32 -4.40
N TYR A 226 1.77 -8.47 -3.16
CA TYR A 226 2.54 -9.26 -2.22
C TYR A 226 1.64 -9.88 -1.14
N THR A 227 2.11 -11.02 -0.61
CA THR A 227 1.59 -11.63 0.60
C THR A 227 2.65 -11.61 1.67
N PHE A 228 2.30 -11.12 2.85
CA PHE A 228 3.17 -11.12 4.01
C PHE A 228 2.84 -12.29 4.94
N SER A 229 3.06 -13.51 4.49
CA SER A 229 3.03 -14.70 5.36
C SER A 229 4.42 -15.10 5.85
N GLY A 230 5.40 -14.22 5.65
CA GLY A 230 6.83 -14.51 5.86
C GLY A 230 7.47 -15.34 4.75
N ALA A 231 6.68 -16.11 4.01
CA ALA A 231 7.10 -17.02 2.96
C ALA A 231 6.21 -16.91 1.70
N GLY A 232 5.57 -15.77 1.50
CA GLY A 232 4.70 -15.51 0.37
C GLY A 232 5.45 -15.31 -0.95
N ARG A 233 4.76 -14.82 -1.94
CA ARG A 233 5.35 -14.39 -3.21
C ARG A 233 5.10 -12.92 -3.45
N VAL A 234 5.97 -12.32 -4.26
CA VAL A 234 5.84 -10.96 -4.75
C VAL A 234 5.76 -11.00 -6.26
N ARG A 235 4.81 -10.28 -6.84
CA ARG A 235 4.73 -10.11 -8.30
C ARG A 235 4.86 -8.64 -8.65
N PHE A 236 5.55 -8.39 -9.73
CA PHE A 236 5.73 -7.08 -10.35
C PHE A 236 5.20 -7.10 -11.76
N GLY A 237 4.57 -6.03 -12.19
CA GLY A 237 4.06 -5.95 -13.55
C GLY A 237 3.65 -4.54 -13.97
N VAL A 238 3.06 -4.48 -15.15
CA VAL A 238 2.53 -3.26 -15.76
C VAL A 238 1.14 -3.53 -16.32
N TYR A 239 0.38 -2.46 -16.56
CA TYR A 239 -0.82 -2.55 -17.39
C TYR A 239 -0.47 -2.29 -18.84
N GLU A 240 -0.94 -3.16 -19.72
CA GLU A 240 -0.84 -2.95 -21.16
C GLU A 240 -1.78 -1.82 -21.62
N PRO A 241 -1.55 -1.23 -22.80
CA PRO A 241 -2.45 -0.20 -23.34
C PRO A 241 -3.91 -0.63 -23.51
N ASN A 242 -4.17 -1.92 -23.62
CA ASN A 242 -5.52 -2.50 -23.70
C ASN A 242 -6.19 -2.69 -22.32
N GLY A 243 -5.47 -2.33 -21.22
CA GLY A 243 -5.95 -2.44 -19.84
C GLY A 243 -5.69 -3.79 -19.16
N ASN A 244 -5.09 -4.77 -19.85
CA ASN A 244 -4.75 -6.04 -19.23
C ASN A 244 -3.58 -5.89 -18.25
N ARG A 245 -3.64 -6.63 -17.14
CA ARG A 245 -2.51 -6.74 -16.21
C ARG A 245 -1.51 -7.76 -16.72
N LEU A 246 -0.28 -7.30 -16.93
CA LEU A 246 0.84 -8.14 -17.33
C LEU A 246 1.79 -8.36 -16.15
N VAL A 247 2.14 -9.61 -15.86
CA VAL A 247 3.16 -9.96 -14.87
C VAL A 247 4.54 -9.95 -15.53
N ALA A 248 5.40 -9.03 -15.10
CA ALA A 248 6.78 -8.95 -15.56
C ALA A 248 7.67 -9.98 -14.86
N HIS A 249 7.54 -10.07 -13.54
CA HIS A 249 8.35 -10.99 -12.75
C HIS A 249 7.63 -11.44 -11.47
N THR A 250 7.93 -12.67 -11.06
CA THR A 250 7.45 -13.25 -9.80
C THR A 250 8.64 -13.70 -8.95
N ILE A 251 8.69 -13.22 -7.71
CA ILE A 251 9.71 -13.64 -6.74
C ILE A 251 9.04 -14.61 -5.77
N LEU A 252 9.55 -15.83 -5.71
CA LEU A 252 9.11 -16.87 -4.79
C LEU A 252 10.00 -16.85 -3.55
N VAL A 253 9.39 -16.60 -2.39
CA VAL A 253 10.12 -16.47 -1.11
C VAL A 253 9.98 -17.73 -0.25
N GLY A 254 8.98 -18.55 -0.51
CA GLY A 254 8.74 -19.80 0.23
C GLY A 254 9.97 -20.71 0.22
N ASN A 255 10.36 -21.23 1.39
CA ASN A 255 11.49 -22.15 1.57
C ASN A 255 12.87 -21.58 1.16
N THR A 256 13.05 -20.25 1.20
CA THR A 256 14.31 -19.60 0.81
C THR A 256 15.05 -18.99 2.00
N HIS A 257 14.34 -18.56 3.06
CA HIS A 257 14.92 -17.88 4.21
C HIS A 257 14.41 -18.48 5.54
N PRO A 258 15.22 -18.43 6.61
CA PRO A 258 14.79 -18.86 7.95
C PRO A 258 13.95 -17.79 8.70
N TYR A 259 13.73 -16.62 8.12
CA TYR A 259 12.98 -15.49 8.69
C TYR A 259 12.11 -14.85 7.60
N PRO A 260 11.13 -14.02 7.98
CA PRO A 260 10.25 -13.35 7.01
C PRO A 260 11.02 -12.52 5.98
N MET A 261 10.48 -12.42 4.78
CA MET A 261 11.03 -11.62 3.67
C MET A 261 11.26 -10.14 4.05
N ILE A 262 10.30 -9.56 4.75
CA ILE A 262 10.33 -8.19 5.28
C ILE A 262 9.80 -8.21 6.71
N ARG A 263 10.06 -7.18 7.53
CA ARG A 263 9.64 -7.15 8.94
C ARG A 263 8.16 -6.87 9.15
N SER A 264 7.52 -6.20 8.21
CA SER A 264 6.10 -5.86 8.26
C SER A 264 5.50 -5.87 6.87
N GLY A 265 4.25 -6.32 6.76
CA GLY A 265 3.44 -6.18 5.54
C GLY A 265 2.74 -4.83 5.43
N THR A 266 2.68 -4.07 6.53
CA THR A 266 2.09 -2.73 6.60
C THR A 266 3.14 -1.70 6.22
N LEU A 267 2.99 -1.10 5.05
CA LEU A 267 3.99 -0.25 4.40
C LEU A 267 3.34 0.96 3.72
N PRO A 268 4.08 2.07 3.56
CA PRO A 268 3.63 3.23 2.80
C PRO A 268 3.86 3.06 1.30
N LEU A 269 3.15 3.83 0.49
CA LEU A 269 3.50 4.06 -0.90
C LEU A 269 4.60 5.15 -0.95
N ARG A 270 5.62 4.94 -1.78
CA ARG A 270 6.74 5.89 -1.88
C ARG A 270 7.25 6.00 -3.30
N THR A 271 7.58 7.23 -3.69
CA THR A 271 8.37 7.57 -4.87
C THR A 271 9.63 8.31 -4.45
N GLU A 272 10.75 8.06 -5.13
CA GLU A 272 12.04 8.63 -4.78
C GLU A 272 12.88 8.90 -6.02
N ASN A 273 13.59 10.03 -6.03
CA ASN A 273 14.61 10.37 -7.03
C ASN A 273 15.86 10.82 -6.31
N ILE A 274 16.99 10.14 -6.51
CA ILE A 274 18.23 10.36 -5.79
C ILE A 274 19.46 10.25 -6.69
N ASN A 275 20.39 11.19 -6.55
CA ASN A 275 21.72 11.12 -7.14
C ASN A 275 22.70 10.46 -6.17
N ILE A 276 23.14 9.25 -6.48
CA ILE A 276 24.20 8.54 -5.73
C ILE A 276 25.60 9.04 -6.09
N SER A 277 25.73 9.72 -7.21
CA SER A 277 26.91 10.46 -7.63
C SER A 277 26.48 11.68 -8.46
N SER A 278 27.40 12.54 -8.86
CA SER A 278 27.09 13.67 -9.75
C SER A 278 26.61 13.18 -11.11
N THR A 279 25.58 13.83 -11.64
CA THR A 279 24.95 13.50 -12.93
C THR A 279 25.25 14.56 -13.98
N GLY A 280 25.20 14.21 -15.26
CA GLY A 280 25.48 15.15 -16.36
C GLY A 280 24.35 16.18 -16.59
N SER A 281 23.15 15.95 -16.07
CA SER A 281 21.98 16.81 -16.16
C SER A 281 20.97 16.51 -15.06
N THR A 282 20.01 17.39 -14.86
CA THR A 282 18.88 17.20 -13.92
C THR A 282 18.08 15.95 -14.26
N SER A 283 17.49 15.31 -13.25
CA SER A 283 16.61 14.16 -13.39
C SER A 283 15.23 14.46 -12.85
N GLU A 284 14.20 13.87 -13.44
CA GLU A 284 12.83 13.95 -12.92
C GLU A 284 12.14 12.59 -12.86
N LEU A 285 11.30 12.43 -11.86
CA LEU A 285 10.30 11.37 -11.75
C LEU A 285 8.94 12.06 -11.60
N ARG A 286 8.01 11.79 -12.50
CA ARG A 286 6.65 12.31 -12.45
C ARG A 286 5.74 11.30 -11.82
N GLU A 287 5.08 11.70 -10.75
CA GLU A 287 4.06 10.93 -10.06
C GLU A 287 2.68 11.45 -10.47
N VAL A 288 1.79 10.55 -10.91
CA VAL A 288 0.43 10.88 -11.34
C VAL A 288 -0.60 10.31 -10.38
N VAL A 289 -0.56 9.00 -10.11
CA VAL A 289 -1.47 8.32 -9.19
C VAL A 289 -0.70 7.25 -8.42
N LEU A 290 -0.96 7.19 -7.13
CA LEU A 290 -0.58 6.07 -6.27
C LEU A 290 -1.86 5.48 -5.67
N SER A 291 -1.99 4.17 -5.62
CA SER A 291 -3.10 3.53 -4.91
C SER A 291 -2.68 2.21 -4.29
N MET A 292 -3.32 1.90 -3.18
CA MET A 292 -3.16 0.64 -2.47
C MET A 292 -4.53 0.01 -2.25
N SER A 293 -4.65 -1.28 -2.54
CA SER A 293 -5.84 -2.07 -2.25
C SER A 293 -5.45 -3.40 -1.61
N THR A 294 -6.38 -4.00 -0.87
CA THR A 294 -6.25 -5.33 -0.30
C THR A 294 -7.41 -6.21 -0.76
N GLU A 295 -7.22 -7.51 -0.72
CA GLU A 295 -8.30 -8.49 -0.86
C GLU A 295 -8.95 -8.69 0.52
N GLY A 296 -10.29 -8.71 0.59
CA GLY A 296 -11.03 -8.86 1.83
C GLY A 296 -11.37 -7.54 2.53
N SER A 297 -12.17 -7.63 3.59
CA SER A 297 -12.70 -6.48 4.33
C SER A 297 -11.95 -6.28 5.65
N PRO A 298 -11.71 -5.02 6.07
CA PRO A 298 -11.19 -4.72 7.41
C PRO A 298 -12.05 -5.27 8.55
N SER A 299 -13.35 -5.52 8.31
CA SER A 299 -14.26 -6.11 9.30
C SER A 299 -13.84 -7.51 9.76
N ASP A 300 -13.02 -8.20 8.97
CA ASP A 300 -12.53 -9.55 9.29
C ASP A 300 -11.25 -9.50 10.16
N TYR A 301 -10.76 -8.31 10.48
CA TYR A 301 -9.57 -8.14 11.28
C TYR A 301 -9.85 -8.41 12.77
N THR A 302 -9.07 -9.29 13.37
CA THR A 302 -9.29 -9.74 14.76
C THR A 302 -8.37 -9.07 15.79
N PHE A 303 -7.42 -8.25 15.36
CA PHE A 303 -6.44 -7.61 16.25
C PHE A 303 -6.84 -6.17 16.62
N TRP A 304 -8.07 -6.03 17.11
CA TRP A 304 -8.51 -4.78 17.70
C TRP A 304 -8.21 -4.74 19.20
N ARG A 305 -7.69 -3.63 19.68
CA ARG A 305 -7.54 -3.32 21.10
C ARG A 305 -8.27 -2.03 21.38
N SER A 306 -8.96 -1.98 22.51
CA SER A 306 -9.65 -0.77 22.96
C SER A 306 -8.86 -0.13 24.08
N ALA A 307 -8.80 1.19 24.08
CA ALA A 307 -8.19 2.02 25.11
C ALA A 307 -8.98 3.33 25.27
N ASP A 308 -8.63 4.12 26.27
CA ASP A 308 -9.27 5.38 26.55
C ASP A 308 -8.31 6.43 27.10
N ILE A 309 -8.70 7.70 26.98
CA ILE A 309 -8.03 8.85 27.58
C ILE A 309 -9.10 9.73 28.20
N GLU A 310 -8.85 10.19 29.43
CA GLU A 310 -9.83 10.94 30.21
C GLU A 310 -9.25 12.22 30.83
N ALA A 311 -10.10 13.23 30.99
CA ALA A 311 -9.82 14.44 31.73
C ALA A 311 -11.06 14.85 32.52
N TYR A 312 -10.87 15.28 33.74
CA TYR A 312 -11.96 15.67 34.64
C TYR A 312 -11.74 17.06 35.24
N GLY A 313 -12.84 17.75 35.55
CA GLY A 313 -12.82 19.00 36.30
C GLY A 313 -12.18 20.18 35.56
N VAL A 314 -12.13 20.14 34.24
CA VAL A 314 -11.51 21.22 33.44
C VAL A 314 -12.45 22.41 33.38
N THR A 315 -11.98 23.58 33.86
CA THR A 315 -12.73 24.83 33.72
C THR A 315 -12.59 25.40 32.34
N VAL A 316 -13.72 25.57 31.65
CA VAL A 316 -13.76 25.97 30.25
C VAL A 316 -13.96 27.47 30.07
N THR A 317 -13.13 28.07 29.24
CA THR A 317 -13.26 29.46 28.73
C THR A 317 -13.42 29.49 27.21
N THR A 318 -12.34 29.72 26.47
CA THR A 318 -12.30 29.74 25.02
C THR A 318 -11.15 28.82 24.58
N ASP A 319 -11.43 27.93 23.65
CA ASP A 319 -10.45 26.94 23.12
C ASP A 319 -9.59 26.27 24.21
N THR A 320 -10.24 25.99 25.36
CA THR A 320 -9.58 25.34 26.50
C THR A 320 -9.19 23.92 26.11
N HIS A 321 -7.92 23.56 26.28
CA HIS A 321 -7.41 22.23 26.03
C HIS A 321 -8.10 21.20 26.93
N LEU A 322 -8.56 20.10 26.36
CA LEU A 322 -9.15 18.98 27.09
C LEU A 322 -8.24 17.75 27.03
N ILE A 323 -8.04 17.22 25.81
CA ILE A 323 -7.24 16.02 25.54
C ILE A 323 -6.48 16.23 24.24
N SER A 324 -5.23 15.83 24.23
CA SER A 324 -4.43 15.64 23.01
C SER A 324 -4.01 14.18 22.88
N MET A 325 -3.91 13.72 21.65
CA MET A 325 -3.50 12.37 21.28
C MET A 325 -2.38 12.39 20.26
N GLN A 326 -1.45 11.45 20.38
CA GLN A 326 -0.35 11.26 19.44
C GLN A 326 0.09 9.80 19.45
N SER A 327 0.46 9.23 18.31
CA SER A 327 1.05 7.89 18.27
C SER A 327 2.45 7.85 18.87
N ILE A 328 2.80 6.79 19.60
CA ILE A 328 4.20 6.57 20.02
C ILE A 328 5.09 6.37 18.79
N PRO A 329 6.37 6.76 18.81
CA PRO A 329 7.23 6.69 17.64
C PRO A 329 7.49 5.28 17.12
N THR A 330 7.75 4.37 18.03
CA THR A 330 8.14 2.99 17.69
C THR A 330 7.53 1.97 18.64
N ILE A 331 7.24 0.79 18.10
CA ILE A 331 6.86 -0.40 18.85
C ILE A 331 7.91 -1.48 18.59
N ASN A 332 8.57 -1.96 19.65
CA ASN A 332 9.64 -2.96 19.55
C ASN A 332 10.73 -2.57 18.51
N GLY A 333 11.09 -1.28 18.47
CA GLY A 333 12.12 -0.75 17.56
C GLY A 333 11.71 -0.70 16.07
N LYS A 334 10.43 -0.90 15.77
CA LYS A 334 9.86 -0.70 14.43
C LYS A 334 9.04 0.58 14.41
N HIS A 335 8.91 1.20 13.25
CA HIS A 335 7.96 2.30 13.05
C HIS A 335 6.57 1.88 13.54
N ASN A 336 5.90 2.75 14.31
CA ASN A 336 4.55 2.48 14.76
C ASN A 336 3.56 2.68 13.61
N SER A 337 3.10 1.59 13.03
CA SER A 337 2.09 1.58 11.95
C SER A 337 0.67 1.30 12.46
N VAL A 338 0.48 1.23 13.77
CA VAL A 338 -0.84 1.05 14.39
C VAL A 338 -1.70 2.27 14.13
N GLN A 339 -2.94 2.03 13.76
CA GLN A 339 -3.94 3.08 13.51
C GLN A 339 -4.96 3.08 14.65
N ALA A 340 -5.18 4.23 15.25
CA ALA A 340 -6.18 4.41 16.30
C ALA A 340 -7.42 5.14 15.75
N TYR A 341 -8.58 4.59 16.05
CA TYR A 341 -9.87 5.11 15.59
C TYR A 341 -10.70 5.51 16.80
N PRO A 342 -10.92 6.82 17.04
CA PRO A 342 -11.86 7.29 18.03
C PRO A 342 -13.26 6.74 17.78
N GLU A 343 -13.88 6.17 18.83
CA GLU A 343 -15.21 5.56 18.73
C GLU A 343 -16.27 6.37 19.45
N VAL A 344 -16.05 6.65 20.74
CA VAL A 344 -17.02 7.35 21.59
C VAL A 344 -16.34 8.46 22.36
N LEU A 345 -16.89 9.65 22.23
CA LEU A 345 -16.55 10.81 23.07
C LEU A 345 -17.66 11.01 24.09
N SER A 346 -17.40 10.64 25.35
CA SER A 346 -18.29 10.88 26.48
C SER A 346 -17.95 12.21 27.14
N VAL A 347 -18.93 13.06 27.33
CA VAL A 347 -18.76 14.41 27.88
C VAL A 347 -19.75 14.65 28.98
N ILE A 348 -19.31 15.26 30.07
CA ILE A 348 -20.16 15.82 31.11
C ILE A 348 -19.85 17.31 31.27
N ALA A 349 -20.85 18.17 31.08
CA ALA A 349 -20.72 19.61 31.22
C ALA A 349 -21.62 20.13 32.32
N SER A 350 -21.04 20.89 33.27
CA SER A 350 -21.76 21.53 34.34
C SER A 350 -21.65 23.05 34.23
N GLY A 351 -22.77 23.78 34.29
CA GLY A 351 -22.80 25.24 34.30
C GLY A 351 -23.25 25.95 33.03
N GLY A 352 -23.32 25.24 31.89
CA GLY A 352 -23.82 25.79 30.62
C GLY A 352 -23.36 25.05 29.40
N PRO A 353 -23.94 25.38 28.20
CA PRO A 353 -23.59 24.74 26.98
C PRO A 353 -22.15 25.06 26.49
N ILE A 354 -21.54 24.10 25.87
CA ILE A 354 -20.18 24.18 25.30
C ILE A 354 -20.14 23.74 23.83
N ALA A 355 -19.15 24.25 23.12
CA ALA A 355 -18.72 23.69 21.85
C ALA A 355 -17.43 22.93 22.05
N ILE A 356 -17.40 21.65 21.68
CA ILE A 356 -16.18 20.83 21.65
C ILE A 356 -15.68 20.78 20.21
N THR A 357 -14.43 21.17 20.01
CA THR A 357 -13.80 21.17 18.69
C THR A 357 -12.65 20.16 18.66
N LEU A 358 -12.66 19.31 17.65
CA LEU A 358 -11.57 18.44 17.31
C LEU A 358 -10.67 19.12 16.28
N TRP A 359 -9.39 19.17 16.57
CA TRP A 359 -8.34 19.75 15.75
C TRP A 359 -7.33 18.69 15.36
N GLN A 360 -6.84 18.79 14.14
CA GLN A 360 -5.80 17.96 13.54
C GLN A 360 -4.53 18.79 13.35
N THR A 361 -3.37 18.17 13.47
CA THR A 361 -2.05 18.81 13.27
C THR A 361 -1.83 20.00 14.21
N VAL A 362 -1.97 19.74 15.51
CA VAL A 362 -1.83 20.79 16.53
C VAL A 362 -0.42 20.82 17.08
N ASP A 363 0.17 22.01 17.15
CA ASP A 363 1.38 22.21 17.94
C ASP A 363 1.03 22.34 19.41
N ILE A 364 1.67 21.54 20.26
CA ILE A 364 1.48 21.58 21.72
C ILE A 364 2.80 21.83 22.43
N THR A 365 2.82 22.82 23.31
CA THR A 365 4.00 23.15 24.11
C THR A 365 3.87 22.60 25.54
N ALA A 366 4.92 21.94 26.00
CA ALA A 366 5.01 21.35 27.33
C ALA A 366 3.87 20.36 27.69
N PRO A 367 3.51 19.43 26.81
CA PRO A 367 2.56 18.38 27.15
C PRO A 367 3.16 17.39 28.14
N SER A 368 2.33 16.78 28.97
CA SER A 368 2.70 15.62 29.78
C SER A 368 2.13 14.37 29.12
N TRP A 369 2.89 13.77 28.24
CA TRP A 369 2.47 12.59 27.51
C TRP A 369 2.48 11.34 28.38
N VAL A 370 1.37 10.63 28.41
CA VAL A 370 1.19 9.36 29.11
C VAL A 370 0.66 8.34 28.10
N VAL A 371 1.16 7.12 28.14
CA VAL A 371 0.60 6.03 27.33
C VAL A 371 -0.85 5.83 27.79
N GLY A 372 -1.76 5.71 26.83
CA GLY A 372 -3.15 5.36 27.09
C GLY A 372 -3.27 4.06 27.92
N SER A 373 -4.48 3.69 28.30
CA SER A 373 -4.68 2.52 29.17
C SER A 373 -4.06 1.24 28.58
N GLY A 374 -3.37 0.46 29.41
CA GLY A 374 -2.75 -0.81 29.01
C GLY A 374 -1.53 -0.66 28.11
N ASP A 375 -1.46 -1.50 27.05
CA ASP A 375 -0.38 -1.51 26.06
C ASP A 375 -0.74 -0.66 24.81
N SER A 376 -1.42 0.47 25.01
CA SER A 376 -1.84 1.35 23.91
C SER A 376 -0.64 1.88 23.10
N SER A 377 -0.84 2.02 21.81
CA SER A 377 0.10 2.65 20.87
C SER A 377 -0.02 4.19 20.86
N ILE A 378 -0.96 4.75 21.63
CA ILE A 378 -1.28 6.17 21.69
C ILE A 378 -0.78 6.78 23.00
N LEU A 379 -0.17 7.95 22.88
CA LEU A 379 0.10 8.86 23.98
C LEU A 379 -1.07 9.83 24.12
N GLY A 380 -1.56 9.99 25.36
CA GLY A 380 -2.53 11.00 25.72
C GLY A 380 -1.89 12.12 26.55
N SER A 381 -2.40 13.34 26.42
CA SER A 381 -2.06 14.44 27.31
C SER A 381 -3.29 15.29 27.60
N THR A 382 -3.48 15.63 28.87
CA THR A 382 -4.51 16.56 29.35
C THR A 382 -3.91 17.90 29.76
N SER A 383 -2.63 18.11 29.45
CA SER A 383 -1.88 19.31 29.80
C SER A 383 -1.12 19.85 28.58
N GLY A 384 -0.61 21.06 28.73
CA GLY A 384 0.11 21.77 27.67
C GLY A 384 -0.67 22.92 27.06
N THR A 385 0.04 23.78 26.37
CA THR A 385 -0.53 24.95 25.66
C THR A 385 -0.63 24.65 24.19
N LEU A 386 -1.83 24.71 23.62
CA LEU A 386 -2.07 24.48 22.20
C LEU A 386 -1.78 25.73 21.38
N ASN A 387 -1.06 25.57 20.29
CA ASN A 387 -1.00 26.53 19.21
C ASN A 387 -1.90 26.04 18.07
N LEU A 388 -3.04 26.68 17.90
CA LEU A 388 -4.03 26.34 16.88
C LEU A 388 -3.78 27.05 15.55
N SER A 389 -2.72 27.90 15.46
CA SER A 389 -2.35 28.56 14.21
C SER A 389 -1.81 27.53 13.23
N GLY A 390 -2.51 27.33 12.12
CA GLY A 390 -2.16 26.27 11.14
C GLY A 390 -2.82 24.92 11.39
N ALA A 391 -3.42 24.70 12.57
CA ALA A 391 -4.18 23.48 12.83
C ALA A 391 -5.46 23.42 11.99
N ARG A 392 -5.78 22.21 11.51
CA ARG A 392 -7.02 21.96 10.76
C ARG A 392 -8.16 21.70 11.72
N LYS A 393 -9.22 22.49 11.63
CA LYS A 393 -10.46 22.22 12.36
C LYS A 393 -11.18 21.05 11.69
N PHE A 394 -11.27 19.94 12.40
CA PHE A 394 -11.83 18.70 11.86
C PHE A 394 -13.35 18.63 12.06
N ALA A 395 -13.82 18.80 13.31
CA ALA A 395 -15.23 18.76 13.66
C ALA A 395 -15.53 19.64 14.88
N THR A 396 -16.80 20.08 15.00
CA THR A 396 -17.29 20.78 16.21
C THR A 396 -18.61 20.17 16.64
N PHE A 397 -18.72 19.87 17.93
CA PHE A 397 -19.88 19.28 18.57
C PHE A 397 -20.45 20.24 19.61
N PHE A 398 -21.76 20.47 19.59
CA PHE A 398 -22.43 21.29 20.58
C PHE A 398 -23.03 20.39 21.65
N VAL A 399 -22.72 20.67 22.90
CA VAL A 399 -23.14 19.89 24.06
C VAL A 399 -23.83 20.83 25.04
N ASP A 400 -25.08 20.53 25.38
CA ASP A 400 -25.81 21.23 26.47
C ASP A 400 -25.25 20.83 27.85
N ALA A 401 -25.68 21.58 28.91
CA ALA A 401 -25.36 21.16 30.25
C ALA A 401 -25.93 19.78 30.56
N GLY A 402 -25.08 18.86 31.05
CA GLY A 402 -25.43 17.47 31.32
C GLY A 402 -24.42 16.48 30.73
N VAL A 403 -24.89 15.28 30.39
CA VAL A 403 -24.09 14.21 29.85
C VAL A 403 -24.43 14.04 28.35
N ALA A 404 -23.40 13.93 27.52
CA ALA A 404 -23.53 13.60 26.13
C ALA A 404 -22.54 12.47 25.76
N ASN A 405 -22.99 11.54 24.90
CA ASN A 405 -22.13 10.58 24.24
C ASN A 405 -22.20 10.85 22.74
N ILE A 406 -21.06 11.07 22.13
CA ILE A 406 -20.91 11.41 20.72
C ILE A 406 -20.27 10.22 20.02
N ASP A 407 -20.95 9.65 19.04
CA ASP A 407 -20.39 8.62 18.18
C ASP A 407 -19.39 9.27 17.21
N MET A 408 -18.11 8.89 17.33
CA MET A 408 -17.01 9.37 16.51
C MET A 408 -16.75 8.50 15.28
N THR A 409 -17.31 7.30 15.25
CA THR A 409 -17.11 6.31 14.16
C THR A 409 -17.35 6.89 12.76
N PRO A 410 -18.44 7.68 12.50
CA PRO A 410 -18.68 8.22 11.17
C PRO A 410 -17.59 9.18 10.66
N TYR A 411 -16.82 9.78 11.56
CA TYR A 411 -15.77 10.74 11.21
C TYR A 411 -14.45 10.08 10.85
N PHE A 412 -14.15 8.92 11.44
CA PHE A 412 -12.88 8.23 11.31
C PHE A 412 -12.96 6.98 10.43
N GLU A 413 -13.86 6.05 10.69
CA GLU A 413 -13.95 4.79 9.93
C GLU A 413 -14.45 5.01 8.50
N THR A 414 -15.41 5.92 8.29
CA THR A 414 -15.97 6.16 6.95
C THR A 414 -14.94 6.74 6.00
N ASN A 415 -14.02 7.54 6.50
CA ASN A 415 -12.95 8.18 5.73
C ASN A 415 -11.63 7.40 5.83
N ASP A 416 -11.59 6.33 6.64
CA ASP A 416 -10.39 5.56 6.94
C ASP A 416 -9.23 6.45 7.45
N GLU A 417 -9.57 7.52 8.19
CA GLU A 417 -8.63 8.47 8.79
C GLU A 417 -8.30 8.09 10.24
N GLY A 418 -7.51 7.04 10.44
CA GLY A 418 -7.01 6.69 11.77
C GLY A 418 -5.88 7.63 12.23
N ILE A 419 -5.80 7.87 13.55
CA ILE A 419 -4.65 8.55 14.17
C ILE A 419 -3.44 7.62 14.08
N MET A 420 -2.37 8.05 13.44
CA MET A 420 -1.19 7.22 13.21
C MET A 420 0.11 8.04 13.28
N ARG A 421 1.25 7.34 13.28
CA ARG A 421 2.56 7.94 13.10
C ARG A 421 2.80 8.22 11.62
N GLN A 422 3.23 9.43 11.27
CA GLN A 422 3.59 9.77 9.90
C GLN A 422 4.89 9.11 9.46
N ALA A 423 5.09 8.99 8.17
CA ALA A 423 6.24 8.30 7.60
C ALA A 423 7.60 8.98 7.92
N ASP A 424 7.62 10.28 8.13
CA ASP A 424 8.81 11.04 8.56
C ASP A 424 9.18 10.80 10.03
N GLY A 425 8.33 10.08 10.77
CA GLY A 425 8.51 9.83 12.18
C GLY A 425 7.91 10.89 13.07
N ASP A 426 7.25 11.92 12.53
CA ASP A 426 6.50 12.88 13.33
C ASP A 426 5.13 12.31 13.73
N GLY A 427 4.72 12.58 14.95
CA GLY A 427 3.41 12.21 15.45
C GLY A 427 2.44 13.35 15.19
N GLU A 428 1.49 13.11 14.33
CA GLU A 428 0.37 14.02 14.20
C GLU A 428 -0.37 14.14 15.54
N VAL A 429 -0.52 15.36 16.04
CA VAL A 429 -1.24 15.62 17.28
C VAL A 429 -2.68 15.99 16.98
N TRP A 430 -3.60 15.19 17.50
CA TRP A 430 -5.01 15.47 17.49
C TRP A 430 -5.43 15.99 18.85
N SER A 431 -6.21 17.08 18.89
CA SER A 431 -6.58 17.74 20.15
C SER A 431 -8.05 18.08 20.21
N PHE A 432 -8.64 17.83 21.37
CA PHE A 432 -9.97 18.31 21.72
C PHE A 432 -9.87 19.57 22.56
N THR A 433 -10.57 20.62 22.13
CA THR A 433 -10.74 21.84 22.90
C THR A 433 -12.21 22.06 23.21
N ALA A 434 -12.49 22.82 24.25
CA ALA A 434 -13.84 23.29 24.55
C ALA A 434 -13.91 24.81 24.63
N THR A 435 -15.00 25.35 24.10
CA THR A 435 -15.35 26.77 24.22
C THR A 435 -16.74 26.90 24.88
N ARG A 436 -16.81 27.71 25.91
CA ARG A 436 -18.07 28.01 26.59
C ARG A 436 -18.93 28.90 25.71
N LEU A 437 -20.21 28.54 25.52
CA LEU A 437 -21.14 29.28 24.69
C LEU A 437 -21.97 30.29 25.50
N SER A 438 -22.27 29.98 26.76
CA SER A 438 -22.99 30.86 27.68
C SER A 438 -22.75 30.47 29.17
N GLY A 439 -23.21 31.29 30.11
CA GLY A 439 -23.06 31.01 31.56
C GLY A 439 -21.80 31.60 32.15
N THR A 440 -21.63 31.45 33.48
CA THR A 440 -20.56 32.08 34.26
C THR A 440 -19.33 31.21 34.45
N ALA A 441 -19.52 29.93 34.65
CA ALA A 441 -18.43 28.94 34.75
C ALA A 441 -18.96 27.60 34.31
N THR A 442 -18.22 26.93 33.44
CA THR A 442 -18.53 25.56 32.97
C THR A 442 -17.34 24.67 33.28
N THR A 443 -17.60 23.58 33.99
CA THR A 443 -16.61 22.54 34.24
C THR A 443 -16.94 21.32 33.37
N VAL A 444 -15.94 20.75 32.74
CA VAL A 444 -16.08 19.63 31.82
C VAL A 444 -15.28 18.42 32.31
N GLY A 445 -15.91 17.26 32.23
CA GLY A 445 -15.24 15.97 32.20
C GLY A 445 -15.40 15.37 30.84
N ILE A 446 -14.36 14.74 30.33
CA ILE A 446 -14.33 14.12 29.01
C ILE A 446 -13.63 12.76 29.08
N ASN A 447 -14.16 11.78 28.37
CA ASN A 447 -13.51 10.49 28.11
C ASN A 447 -13.61 10.19 26.63
N LEU A 448 -12.49 9.86 26.01
CA LEU A 448 -12.42 9.41 24.63
C LEU A 448 -12.02 7.94 24.60
N SER A 449 -12.94 7.09 24.19
CA SER A 449 -12.67 5.68 23.90
C SER A 449 -12.29 5.53 22.41
N TYR A 450 -11.28 4.73 22.15
CA TYR A 450 -10.77 4.47 20.81
C TYR A 450 -10.37 3.01 20.64
N ARG A 451 -10.38 2.54 19.38
CA ARG A 451 -9.85 1.24 18.98
C ARG A 451 -8.54 1.40 18.25
N GLU A 452 -7.66 0.46 18.44
CA GLU A 452 -6.37 0.35 17.74
C GLU A 452 -6.35 -0.88 16.83
N LEU A 453 -5.98 -0.67 15.58
CA LEU A 453 -5.73 -1.70 14.59
C LEU A 453 -4.22 -2.02 14.58
N TRP A 454 -3.87 -3.17 15.17
CA TRP A 454 -2.48 -3.61 15.39
C TRP A 454 -1.92 -4.43 14.23
#